data_52f86f2a61cec81a26629714d4131549
#
_entry.id   52f86f2a61cec81a26629714d4131549
#
_cell.length_a   1.000
_cell.length_b   1.000
_cell.length_c   1.000
_cell.angle_alpha   90.00
_cell.angle_beta   90.00
_cell.angle_gamma   90.00
#
_symmetry.space_group_name_H-M   'P 1'
#
loop_
_entity.id
_entity.type
_entity.pdbx_description
1 polymer ?
#
loop_
_entity_poly.entity_id
_entity_poly.type
_entity_poly.pdbx_seq_one_letter_code
_entity_poly.pdbx_strand_id
1 'polypeptide(L)'
;MMSIVTSRYDSARFGAEVFRASPRQADFLILSGRVSIKMAPVVRRLYDQMLEPKWVMAMGACSSSAGMFANYAVVQGADKFMPVDMYVPGCPPRPEALLYGFNKLQKKILGHPDPGWRRRYNAAGTEEWARGGPRSEPSAEAAAAYEEARELALA
;
A
#
# COMPACT_ATOMS: atom_id res chain seq x y z
N MET A 1 13.39 7.42 3.28
CA MET A 1 13.85 6.01 3.36
C MET A 1 15.23 5.90 4.01
N MET A 2 16.31 6.34 3.37
CA MET A 2 17.68 6.17 3.94
C MET A 2 17.83 6.69 5.37
N SER A 3 17.25 7.84 5.69
CA SER A 3 17.37 8.46 7.02
C SER A 3 16.73 7.66 8.17
N ILE A 4 15.77 6.78 7.89
CA ILE A 4 15.13 5.96 8.96
C ILE A 4 16.00 4.82 9.45
N VAL A 5 17.10 4.52 8.74
CA VAL A 5 18.08 3.48 9.10
C VAL A 5 19.26 4.08 9.86
N THR A 6 19.30 5.42 10.01
CA THR A 6 20.38 6.09 10.73
C THR A 6 20.17 5.99 12.23
N SER A 7 21.25 6.10 13.01
CA SER A 7 21.24 5.99 14.47
C SER A 7 20.25 6.92 15.18
N ARG A 8 19.91 8.06 14.57
CA ARG A 8 18.96 9.01 15.14
C ARG A 8 17.52 8.50 15.10
N TYR A 9 17.12 7.84 14.00
CA TYR A 9 15.74 7.42 13.77
C TYR A 9 15.55 5.92 13.93
N ASP A 10 16.53 5.14 13.57
CA ASP A 10 16.69 3.70 13.69
C ASP A 10 15.37 2.89 13.70
N SER A 11 14.94 2.48 12.53
CA SER A 11 13.73 1.68 12.37
C SER A 11 13.82 0.30 13.04
N ALA A 12 15.03 -0.17 13.35
CA ALA A 12 15.24 -1.43 14.08
C ALA A 12 14.59 -1.43 15.46
N ARG A 13 14.51 -0.27 16.13
CA ARG A 13 13.82 -0.10 17.42
C ARG A 13 12.33 -0.40 17.35
N PHE A 14 11.75 -0.35 16.16
CA PHE A 14 10.34 -0.63 15.90
C PHE A 14 10.11 -1.98 15.21
N GLY A 15 11.15 -2.83 15.13
CA GLY A 15 11.07 -4.15 14.54
C GLY A 15 11.20 -4.20 13.01
N ALA A 16 11.70 -3.12 12.36
CA ALA A 16 11.90 -3.04 10.91
C ALA A 16 13.38 -2.85 10.57
N GLU A 17 14.22 -3.82 10.94
CA GLU A 17 15.66 -3.74 10.75
C GLU A 17 16.10 -4.14 9.35
N VAL A 18 15.52 -5.19 8.79
CA VAL A 18 16.07 -5.83 7.60
C VAL A 18 15.34 -5.42 6.33
N PHE A 19 16.04 -4.73 5.44
CA PHE A 19 15.58 -4.47 4.07
C PHE A 19 15.85 -5.69 3.19
N ARG A 20 14.79 -6.35 2.76
CA ARG A 20 14.89 -7.51 1.88
C ARG A 20 14.96 -7.09 0.42
N ALA A 21 15.95 -7.59 -0.31
CA ALA A 21 16.07 -7.39 -1.75
C ALA A 21 15.06 -8.23 -2.54
N SER A 22 14.62 -9.37 -1.99
CA SER A 22 13.61 -10.23 -2.60
C SER A 22 12.22 -9.95 -2.02
N PRO A 23 11.25 -9.51 -2.84
CA PRO A 23 9.86 -9.29 -2.38
C PRO A 23 9.21 -10.55 -1.81
N ARG A 24 9.58 -11.73 -2.28
CA ARG A 24 9.06 -13.01 -1.78
C ARG A 24 9.42 -13.31 -0.33
N GLN A 25 10.42 -12.62 0.22
CA GLN A 25 10.89 -12.76 1.59
C GLN A 25 10.53 -11.55 2.46
N ALA A 26 9.69 -10.64 1.94
CA ALA A 26 9.26 -9.43 2.61
C ALA A 26 7.77 -9.53 2.95
N ASP A 27 7.40 -9.07 4.13
CA ASP A 27 6.03 -8.99 4.61
C ASP A 27 5.47 -7.57 4.45
N PHE A 28 6.34 -6.60 4.24
CA PHE A 28 6.00 -5.20 4.16
C PHE A 28 6.61 -4.54 2.92
N LEU A 29 5.76 -3.92 2.10
CA LEU A 29 6.14 -3.21 0.88
C LEU A 29 5.96 -1.71 1.04
N ILE A 30 7.02 -0.94 0.86
CA ILE A 30 6.95 0.52 0.80
C ILE A 30 7.05 0.98 -0.65
N LEU A 31 5.99 1.61 -1.13
CA LEU A 31 5.98 2.26 -2.44
C LEU A 31 6.49 3.68 -2.29
N SER A 32 7.69 3.93 -2.80
CA SER A 32 8.37 5.24 -2.73
C SER A 32 8.50 5.86 -4.10
N GLY A 33 7.82 6.97 -4.32
CA GLY A 33 7.95 7.73 -5.56
C GLY A 33 6.87 7.46 -6.60
N ARG A 34 7.12 7.92 -7.81
CA ARG A 34 6.20 7.81 -8.95
C ARG A 34 6.22 6.41 -9.54
N VAL A 35 5.07 5.86 -9.81
CA VAL A 35 4.94 4.59 -10.54
C VAL A 35 4.46 4.89 -11.95
N SER A 36 5.26 4.54 -12.95
CA SER A 36 4.83 4.67 -14.34
C SER A 36 3.81 3.58 -14.69
N ILE A 37 2.94 3.87 -15.66
CA ILE A 37 1.94 2.91 -16.16
C ILE A 37 2.60 1.62 -16.63
N LYS A 38 3.78 1.71 -17.26
CA LYS A 38 4.55 0.53 -17.72
C LYS A 38 5.09 -0.32 -16.55
N MET A 39 5.40 0.30 -15.40
CA MET A 39 5.91 -0.39 -14.22
C MET A 39 4.80 -0.93 -13.31
N ALA A 40 3.61 -0.39 -13.36
CA ALA A 40 2.52 -0.82 -12.50
C ALA A 40 2.23 -2.34 -12.56
N PRO A 41 2.18 -3.00 -13.74
CA PRO A 41 2.00 -4.45 -13.82
C PRO A 41 3.16 -5.24 -13.20
N VAL A 42 4.39 -4.71 -13.26
CA VAL A 42 5.56 -5.35 -12.65
C VAL A 42 5.47 -5.27 -11.13
N VAL A 43 5.18 -4.10 -10.60
CA VAL A 43 5.01 -3.88 -9.14
C VAL A 43 3.84 -4.72 -8.60
N ARG A 44 2.75 -4.81 -9.35
CA ARG A 44 1.61 -5.68 -8.99
C ARG A 44 2.04 -7.16 -8.92
N ARG A 45 2.78 -7.67 -9.89
CA ARG A 45 3.32 -9.03 -9.85
C ARG A 45 4.23 -9.27 -8.64
N LEU A 46 5.05 -8.30 -8.27
CA LEU A 46 5.89 -8.40 -7.08
C LEU A 46 5.04 -8.49 -5.80
N TYR A 47 3.97 -7.68 -5.71
CA TYR A 47 3.02 -7.77 -4.61
C TYR A 47 2.33 -9.15 -4.56
N ASP A 48 1.90 -9.69 -5.68
CA ASP A 48 1.23 -11.00 -5.73
C ASP A 48 2.19 -12.15 -5.35
N GLN A 49 3.49 -11.98 -5.57
CA GLN A 49 4.53 -12.94 -5.16
C GLN A 49 4.92 -12.87 -3.68
N MET A 50 4.51 -11.83 -2.96
CA MET A 50 4.71 -11.75 -1.51
C MET A 50 3.80 -12.74 -0.80
N LEU A 51 4.32 -13.38 0.24
CA LEU A 51 3.57 -14.28 1.09
C LEU A 51 2.58 -13.52 1.98
N GLU A 52 1.46 -14.14 2.30
CA GLU A 52 0.55 -13.62 3.32
C GLU A 52 1.06 -14.01 4.73
N PRO A 53 0.91 -13.13 5.73
CA PRO A 53 0.30 -11.79 5.68
C PRO A 53 1.25 -10.74 5.10
N LYS A 54 0.73 -9.81 4.29
CA LYS A 54 1.50 -8.75 3.63
C LYS A 54 0.81 -7.40 3.75
N TRP A 55 1.61 -6.34 3.85
CA TRP A 55 1.12 -4.97 4.00
C TRP A 55 1.81 -4.02 3.04
N VAL A 56 1.09 -2.97 2.64
CA VAL A 56 1.59 -1.97 1.69
C VAL A 56 1.45 -0.57 2.28
N MET A 57 2.52 0.19 2.20
CA MET A 57 2.54 1.61 2.57
C MET A 57 2.87 2.47 1.34
N ALA A 58 2.01 3.41 1.03
CA ALA A 58 2.28 4.44 0.02
C ALA A 58 2.99 5.63 0.68
N MET A 59 4.25 5.85 0.31
CA MET A 59 5.08 6.91 0.86
C MET A 59 5.07 8.15 -0.03
N GLY A 60 4.51 9.22 0.49
CA GLY A 60 4.50 10.54 -0.13
C GLY A 60 3.39 10.77 -1.14
N ALA A 61 3.29 12.01 -1.61
CA ALA A 61 2.25 12.45 -2.53
C ALA A 61 2.29 11.70 -3.88
N CYS A 62 3.48 11.34 -4.35
CA CYS A 62 3.62 10.64 -5.63
C CYS A 62 2.96 9.26 -5.63
N SER A 63 3.15 8.48 -4.57
CA SER A 63 2.52 7.16 -4.43
C SER A 63 1.04 7.26 -4.05
N SER A 64 0.64 8.34 -3.37
CA SER A 64 -0.75 8.52 -2.94
C SER A 64 -1.68 9.01 -4.05
N SER A 65 -1.22 9.95 -4.88
CA SER A 65 -2.09 10.61 -5.89
C SER A 65 -1.33 11.12 -7.12
N ALA A 66 -0.11 10.63 -7.39
CA ALA A 66 0.86 11.19 -8.34
C ALA A 66 1.35 12.61 -7.99
N GLY A 67 0.72 13.32 -7.06
CA GLY A 67 1.13 14.64 -6.59
C GLY A 67 1.27 15.66 -7.72
N MET A 68 2.34 16.45 -7.70
CA MET A 68 2.65 17.46 -8.73
C MET A 68 3.04 16.86 -10.11
N PHE A 69 3.30 15.56 -10.18
CA PHE A 69 3.71 14.87 -11.42
C PHE A 69 2.55 14.13 -12.10
N ALA A 70 1.31 14.55 -11.84
CA ALA A 70 0.12 13.96 -12.43
C ALA A 70 0.12 14.16 -13.96
N ASN A 71 0.36 13.07 -14.70
CA ASN A 71 0.31 13.04 -16.16
C ASN A 71 -0.13 11.67 -16.67
N TYR A 72 -0.34 11.55 -17.98
CA TYR A 72 -0.81 10.31 -18.60
C TYR A 72 0.16 9.12 -18.52
N ALA A 73 1.44 9.34 -18.21
CA ALA A 73 2.45 8.29 -18.13
C ALA A 73 2.62 7.71 -16.72
N VAL A 74 2.04 8.36 -15.70
CA VAL A 74 2.18 8.02 -14.29
C VAL A 74 0.83 7.58 -13.72
N VAL A 75 0.86 6.55 -12.89
CA VAL A 75 -0.32 6.07 -12.17
C VAL A 75 -0.77 7.08 -11.13
N GLN A 76 -2.05 7.41 -11.12
CA GLN A 76 -2.67 8.40 -10.24
C GLN A 76 -2.98 7.85 -8.84
N GLY A 77 -1.98 7.25 -8.21
CA GLY A 77 -2.08 6.64 -6.88
C GLY A 77 -1.90 5.12 -6.88
N ALA A 78 -1.25 4.62 -5.86
CA ALA A 78 -0.96 3.19 -5.71
C ALA A 78 -2.24 2.36 -5.54
N ASP A 79 -3.28 2.95 -4.97
CA ASP A 79 -4.60 2.33 -4.78
C ASP A 79 -5.30 1.94 -6.09
N LYS A 80 -4.81 2.43 -7.23
CA LYS A 80 -5.36 2.08 -8.54
C LYS A 80 -5.01 0.66 -8.97
N PHE A 81 -3.89 0.13 -8.54
CA PHE A 81 -3.40 -1.17 -9.02
C PHE A 81 -3.06 -2.17 -7.90
N MET A 82 -3.00 -1.73 -6.63
CA MET A 82 -2.79 -2.62 -5.49
C MET A 82 -3.45 -2.09 -4.22
N PRO A 83 -3.76 -2.96 -3.24
CA PRO A 83 -4.28 -2.53 -1.96
C PRO A 83 -3.21 -1.77 -1.17
N VAL A 84 -3.59 -0.65 -0.55
CA VAL A 84 -2.72 0.17 0.29
C VAL A 84 -3.28 0.23 1.70
N ASP A 85 -2.48 -0.21 2.68
CA ASP A 85 -2.85 -0.24 4.09
C ASP A 85 -2.67 1.10 4.79
N MET A 86 -1.62 1.83 4.39
CA MET A 86 -1.25 3.10 5.02
C MET A 86 -0.72 4.10 4.00
N TYR A 87 -1.16 5.34 4.14
CA TYR A 87 -0.63 6.48 3.37
C TYR A 87 0.18 7.38 4.28
N VAL A 88 1.38 7.77 3.84
CA VAL A 88 2.24 8.73 4.54
C VAL A 88 2.34 9.99 3.69
N PRO A 89 1.74 11.11 4.10
CA PRO A 89 1.77 12.35 3.35
C PRO A 89 3.14 13.02 3.40
N GLY A 90 3.46 13.80 2.38
CA GLY A 90 4.69 14.58 2.25
C GLY A 90 5.26 14.54 0.84
N CYS A 91 6.19 15.45 0.53
CA CYS A 91 6.83 15.51 -0.79
C CYS A 91 8.29 15.99 -0.68
N PRO A 92 9.21 15.12 -0.26
CA PRO A 92 9.05 13.81 0.39
C PRO A 92 8.62 13.92 1.87
N PRO A 93 8.07 12.86 2.46
CA PRO A 93 7.79 12.85 3.89
C PRO A 93 9.08 12.88 4.72
N ARG A 94 9.03 13.51 5.88
CA ARG A 94 10.11 13.48 6.86
C ARG A 94 10.27 12.09 7.46
N PRO A 95 11.47 11.73 7.94
CA PRO A 95 11.69 10.42 8.58
C PRO A 95 10.73 10.15 9.74
N GLU A 96 10.43 11.17 10.54
CA GLU A 96 9.50 11.07 11.66
C GLU A 96 8.08 10.71 11.19
N ALA A 97 7.63 11.29 10.08
CA ALA A 97 6.32 10.99 9.50
C ALA A 97 6.23 9.54 9.02
N LEU A 98 7.34 9.03 8.44
CA LEU A 98 7.41 7.64 7.99
C LEU A 98 7.39 6.65 9.18
N LEU A 99 8.15 6.93 10.24
CA LEU A 99 8.13 6.12 11.46
C LEU A 99 6.77 6.18 12.16
N TYR A 100 6.14 7.35 12.19
CA TYR A 100 4.79 7.49 12.71
C TYR A 100 3.77 6.64 11.91
N GLY A 101 3.86 6.68 10.58
CA GLY A 101 3.04 5.85 9.69
C GLY A 101 3.26 4.35 9.95
N PHE A 102 4.51 3.94 10.14
CA PHE A 102 4.86 2.56 10.48
C PHE A 102 4.25 2.13 11.82
N ASN A 103 4.42 2.91 12.88
CA ASN A 103 3.83 2.62 14.19
C ASN A 103 2.29 2.58 14.13
N LYS A 104 1.69 3.45 13.33
CA LYS A 104 0.23 3.45 13.12
C LYS A 104 -0.23 2.19 12.37
N LEU A 105 0.54 1.74 11.39
CA LEU A 105 0.27 0.47 10.70
C LEU A 105 0.37 -0.72 11.68
N GLN A 106 1.40 -0.77 12.53
CA GLN A 106 1.51 -1.82 13.56
C GLN A 106 0.29 -1.86 14.48
N LYS A 107 -0.18 -0.70 14.95
CA LYS A 107 -1.39 -0.62 15.77
C LYS A 107 -2.65 -1.11 15.01
N LYS A 108 -2.74 -0.80 13.71
CA LYS A 108 -3.83 -1.27 12.86
C LYS A 108 -3.81 -2.80 12.71
N ILE A 109 -2.63 -3.38 12.54
CA ILE A 109 -2.44 -4.83 12.42
C ILE A 109 -2.85 -5.53 13.71
N LEU A 110 -2.45 -4.99 14.87
CA LEU A 110 -2.80 -5.56 16.19
C LEU A 110 -4.30 -5.49 16.47
N GLY A 111 -4.97 -4.40 16.03
CA GLY A 111 -6.39 -4.23 16.23
C GLY A 111 -7.27 -5.01 15.24
N HIS A 112 -6.86 -5.05 13.98
CA HIS A 112 -7.63 -5.66 12.89
C HIS A 112 -6.70 -6.35 11.89
N PRO A 113 -6.34 -7.62 12.14
CA PRO A 113 -5.38 -8.35 11.30
C PRO A 113 -5.88 -8.60 9.87
N ASP A 114 -7.20 -8.68 9.64
CA ASP A 114 -7.79 -8.88 8.31
C ASP A 114 -8.82 -7.78 7.98
N PRO A 115 -8.37 -6.64 7.47
CA PRO A 115 -9.28 -5.56 7.11
C PRO A 115 -10.12 -5.95 5.87
N GLY A 116 -11.44 -5.91 6.02
CA GLY A 116 -12.39 -6.27 4.97
C GLY A 116 -12.24 -5.49 3.65
N TRP A 117 -11.57 -4.32 3.67
CA TRP A 117 -11.26 -3.57 2.46
C TRP A 117 -10.33 -4.33 1.49
N ARG A 118 -9.48 -5.25 1.96
CA ARG A 118 -8.67 -6.12 1.10
C ARG A 118 -9.52 -7.07 0.28
N ARG A 119 -10.52 -7.69 0.90
CA ARG A 119 -11.49 -8.55 0.18
C ARG A 119 -12.21 -7.77 -0.90
N ARG A 120 -12.72 -6.58 -0.57
CA ARG A 120 -13.37 -5.69 -1.53
C ARG A 120 -12.43 -5.30 -2.67
N TYR A 121 -11.19 -4.96 -2.37
CA TYR A 121 -10.21 -4.56 -3.36
C TYR A 121 -9.90 -5.72 -4.33
N ASN A 122 -9.69 -6.92 -3.80
CA ASN A 122 -9.40 -8.09 -4.62
C ASN A 122 -10.62 -8.53 -5.45
N ALA A 123 -11.82 -8.42 -4.90
CA ALA A 123 -13.07 -8.73 -5.61
C ALA A 123 -13.43 -7.70 -6.68
N ALA A 124 -12.98 -6.44 -6.54
CA ALA A 124 -13.25 -5.37 -7.52
C ALA A 124 -12.47 -5.46 -8.84
N GLY A 125 -11.72 -6.55 -9.06
CA GLY A 125 -11.08 -6.82 -10.35
C GLY A 125 -9.97 -5.83 -10.74
N THR A 126 -9.18 -5.38 -9.78
CA THR A 126 -8.03 -4.48 -10.04
C THR A 126 -7.03 -5.03 -11.08
N GLU A 127 -7.14 -6.32 -11.41
CA GLU A 127 -6.40 -6.95 -12.50
C GLU A 127 -6.68 -6.33 -13.88
N GLU A 128 -7.87 -5.80 -14.10
CA GLU A 128 -8.21 -5.10 -15.35
C GLU A 128 -7.41 -3.80 -15.47
N TRP A 129 -7.21 -3.10 -14.38
CA TRP A 129 -6.42 -1.88 -14.39
C TRP A 129 -4.93 -2.17 -14.63
N ALA A 130 -4.39 -3.24 -14.07
CA ALA A 130 -3.02 -3.70 -14.34
C ALA A 130 -2.80 -4.07 -15.81
N ARG A 131 -3.88 -4.37 -16.55
CA ARG A 131 -3.90 -4.58 -18.01
C ARG A 131 -4.18 -3.32 -18.82
N GLY A 132 -4.30 -2.15 -18.17
CA GLY A 132 -4.52 -0.85 -18.84
C GLY A 132 -5.99 -0.45 -19.02
N GLY A 133 -6.92 -1.14 -18.38
CA GLY A 133 -8.35 -0.83 -18.40
C GLY A 133 -8.77 0.25 -17.37
N PRO A 134 -9.93 0.88 -17.56
CA PRO A 134 -10.50 1.77 -16.56
C PRO A 134 -10.89 0.99 -15.30
N ARG A 135 -10.94 1.68 -14.16
CA ARG A 135 -11.41 1.10 -12.89
C ARG A 135 -12.87 0.66 -13.06
N SER A 136 -13.12 -0.64 -12.98
CA SER A 136 -14.48 -1.15 -12.92
C SER A 136 -15.14 -0.75 -11.60
N GLU A 137 -16.43 -0.48 -11.60
CA GLU A 137 -17.19 -0.36 -10.36
C GLU A 137 -17.11 -1.67 -9.58
N PRO A 138 -17.08 -1.61 -8.23
CA PRO A 138 -17.02 -2.82 -7.42
C PRO A 138 -18.21 -3.71 -7.74
N SER A 139 -17.95 -5.02 -7.89
CA SER A 139 -19.03 -5.99 -8.08
C SER A 139 -20.02 -5.95 -6.90
N ALA A 140 -21.27 -6.37 -7.15
CA ALA A 140 -22.28 -6.43 -6.08
C ALA A 140 -21.81 -7.27 -4.87
N GLU A 141 -21.05 -8.35 -5.13
CA GLU A 141 -20.43 -9.18 -4.09
C GLU A 141 -19.37 -8.41 -3.28
N ALA A 142 -18.56 -7.60 -3.94
CA ALA A 142 -17.56 -6.76 -3.28
C ALA A 142 -18.20 -5.66 -2.44
N ALA A 143 -19.32 -5.10 -2.89
CA ALA A 143 -20.09 -4.12 -2.12
C ALA A 143 -20.73 -4.75 -0.89
N ALA A 144 -21.33 -5.94 -1.03
CA ALA A 144 -21.90 -6.69 0.08
C ALA A 144 -20.85 -7.09 1.13
N ALA A 145 -19.69 -7.59 0.68
CA ALA A 145 -18.58 -7.92 1.58
C ALA A 145 -18.02 -6.71 2.33
N TYR A 146 -18.11 -5.53 1.72
CA TYR A 146 -17.73 -4.28 2.40
C TYR A 146 -18.71 -3.86 3.49
N GLU A 147 -20.01 -3.97 3.22
CA GLU A 147 -21.02 -3.65 4.24
C GLU A 147 -20.94 -4.63 5.42
N GLU A 148 -20.77 -5.93 5.16
CA GLU A 148 -20.56 -6.93 6.21
C GLU A 148 -19.31 -6.65 7.05
N ALA A 149 -18.20 -6.31 6.40
CA ALA A 149 -16.97 -5.96 7.10
C ALA A 149 -17.11 -4.65 7.91
N ARG A 150 -17.92 -3.70 7.42
CA ARG A 150 -18.22 -2.45 8.12
C ARG A 150 -19.06 -2.69 9.37
N GLU A 151 -20.07 -3.55 9.28
CA GLU A 151 -20.90 -3.91 10.43
C GLU A 151 -20.09 -4.62 11.53
N LEU A 152 -19.21 -5.56 11.15
CA LEU A 152 -18.30 -6.23 12.07
C LEU A 152 -17.26 -5.30 12.72
N ALA A 153 -16.90 -4.20 12.06
CA ALA A 153 -15.97 -3.21 12.61
C ALA A 153 -16.65 -2.20 13.56
N LEU A 154 -17.98 -2.13 13.54
CA LEU A 154 -18.79 -1.23 14.38
C LEU A 154 -19.39 -1.96 15.60
N ALA A 155 -19.35 -3.28 15.64
CA ALA A 155 -19.77 -4.13 16.76
C ALA A 155 -18.63 -4.39 17.74
#